data_0dd799228e6176bb75baa8c82aa3b67b
#
_entry.id   0dd799228e6176bb75baa8c82aa3b67b
#
_cell.length_a   1.000
_cell.length_b   1.000
_cell.length_c   1.000
_cell.angle_alpha   90.00
_cell.angle_beta   90.00
_cell.angle_gamma   90.00
#
_symmetry.space_group_name_H-M   'P 1'
#
loop_
_entity.id
_entity.type
_entity.pdbx_description
1 polymer ?
#
loop_
_entity_poly.entity_id
_entity_poly.type
_entity_poly.pdbx_seq_one_letter_code
_entity_poly.pdbx_strand_id
1 'polypeptide(L)'
;MPHLLDIGFLTADASATGDPAAAESGSWQVAAVLHQWAPEHQLIGAMMWLTADQARPILELVPDTAIWQPMRQWTYEIIRALVADGRDPNPVVVLAAARQRSWSQSAGADQPPTAVRHHRLAVYLAAAYTQVLSPSAAAADYAREVLDEAYRRAFRDNGIRMQQLAGCGAERELITERFTAIRDELADLWRRAEAAAKPGWLQS
;
A
#
# COMPACT_ATOMS: atom_id res chain seq x y z
N MET A 1 30.62 51.33 -3.38
CA MET A 1 29.28 51.78 -2.96
C MET A 1 28.28 50.90 -3.67
N PRO A 2 27.75 49.82 -3.09
CA PRO A 2 26.67 49.07 -3.66
C PRO A 2 25.31 49.57 -3.18
N HIS A 3 24.38 49.73 -4.11
CA HIS A 3 23.00 50.09 -3.91
C HIS A 3 22.24 48.97 -3.18
N LEU A 4 21.65 49.28 -2.04
CA LEU A 4 20.61 48.49 -1.41
C LEU A 4 19.34 48.62 -2.24
N LEU A 5 18.84 47.48 -2.72
CA LEU A 5 17.49 47.36 -3.25
C LEU A 5 16.53 47.07 -2.07
N ASP A 6 15.72 48.05 -1.81
CA ASP A 6 14.59 48.02 -0.88
C ASP A 6 13.48 47.13 -1.46
N ILE A 7 13.31 45.92 -0.92
CA ILE A 7 12.22 45.05 -1.29
C ILE A 7 11.06 45.35 -0.34
N GLY A 8 10.15 46.20 -0.82
CA GLY A 8 8.90 46.52 -0.15
C GLY A 8 8.08 45.26 0.13
N PHE A 9 7.86 44.99 1.43
CA PHE A 9 6.97 43.98 1.94
C PHE A 9 5.51 44.41 1.65
N LEU A 10 4.91 43.87 0.59
CA LEU A 10 3.47 43.99 0.36
C LEU A 10 2.76 43.07 1.36
N THR A 11 2.27 43.62 2.43
CA THR A 11 1.27 43.00 3.29
C THR A 11 -0.04 42.94 2.53
N ALA A 12 -0.31 41.80 1.92
CA ALA A 12 -1.63 41.48 1.41
C ALA A 12 -2.51 41.07 2.57
N ASP A 13 -3.34 41.99 3.01
CA ASP A 13 -4.48 41.77 3.91
C ASP A 13 -5.54 40.98 3.12
N ALA A 14 -5.48 39.65 3.22
CA ALA A 14 -6.47 38.75 2.67
C ALA A 14 -7.34 38.25 3.82
N SER A 15 -8.34 39.05 4.16
CA SER A 15 -9.52 38.61 4.92
C SER A 15 -10.35 37.66 4.06
N ALA A 16 -9.85 36.43 3.85
CA ALA A 16 -10.62 35.36 3.28
C ALA A 16 -11.39 34.66 4.41
N THR A 17 -12.57 35.16 4.71
CA THR A 17 -13.62 34.39 5.42
C THR A 17 -14.07 33.25 4.50
N GLY A 18 -13.21 32.24 4.35
CA GLY A 18 -13.59 30.96 3.72
C GLY A 18 -14.48 30.20 4.70
N ASP A 19 -15.64 29.80 4.24
CA ASP A 19 -16.57 28.93 4.96
C ASP A 19 -15.82 27.63 5.37
N PRO A 20 -15.66 27.32 6.68
CA PRO A 20 -14.95 26.15 7.15
C PRO A 20 -15.60 24.84 6.61
N ALA A 21 -16.91 24.83 6.36
CA ALA A 21 -17.60 23.69 5.77
C ALA A 21 -17.19 23.42 4.31
N ALA A 22 -16.83 24.45 3.55
CA ALA A 22 -16.32 24.31 2.18
C ALA A 22 -14.88 23.77 2.17
N ALA A 23 -14.06 24.17 3.15
CA ALA A 23 -12.68 23.66 3.30
C ALA A 23 -12.66 22.18 3.73
N GLU A 24 -13.56 21.77 4.64
CA GLU A 24 -13.72 20.36 5.03
C GLU A 24 -14.27 19.51 3.88
N SER A 25 -15.24 20.02 3.12
CA SER A 25 -15.79 19.33 1.95
C SER A 25 -14.74 19.09 0.85
N GLY A 26 -13.80 20.01 0.65
CA GLY A 26 -12.68 19.84 -0.28
C GLY A 26 -11.67 18.78 0.18
N SER A 27 -11.42 18.69 1.46
CA SER A 27 -10.38 17.80 2.00
C SER A 27 -10.76 16.31 1.88
N TRP A 28 -12.01 15.91 2.14
CA TRP A 28 -12.44 14.53 1.99
C TRP A 28 -12.52 14.08 0.51
N GLN A 29 -12.87 14.99 -0.40
CA GLN A 29 -12.88 14.69 -1.83
C GLN A 29 -11.47 14.42 -2.35
N VAL A 30 -10.50 15.26 -1.99
CA VAL A 30 -9.08 15.05 -2.32
C VAL A 30 -8.58 13.75 -1.72
N ALA A 31 -8.88 13.46 -0.47
CA ALA A 31 -8.49 12.21 0.18
C ALA A 31 -9.11 10.98 -0.52
N ALA A 32 -10.38 11.06 -0.96
CA ALA A 32 -11.03 9.98 -1.69
C ALA A 32 -10.37 9.73 -3.05
N VAL A 33 -10.02 10.78 -3.80
CA VAL A 33 -9.32 10.66 -5.09
C VAL A 33 -7.92 10.09 -4.90
N LEU A 34 -7.16 10.57 -3.93
CA LEU A 34 -5.82 10.04 -3.62
C LEU A 34 -5.88 8.56 -3.20
N HIS A 35 -6.92 8.17 -2.44
CA HIS A 35 -7.14 6.78 -2.05
C HIS A 35 -7.41 5.87 -3.26
N GLN A 36 -8.22 6.35 -4.21
CA GLN A 36 -8.54 5.63 -5.45
C GLN A 36 -7.30 5.40 -6.31
N TRP A 37 -6.38 6.38 -6.37
CA TRP A 37 -5.17 6.31 -7.19
C TRP A 37 -3.97 5.71 -6.46
N ALA A 38 -4.14 5.29 -5.21
CA ALA A 38 -3.06 4.60 -4.49
C ALA A 38 -2.64 3.31 -5.23
N PRO A 39 -1.34 3.07 -5.44
CA PRO A 39 -0.85 1.91 -6.17
C PRO A 39 -1.35 0.57 -5.63
N GLU A 40 -1.44 0.42 -4.30
CA GLU A 40 -2.00 -0.78 -3.68
C GLU A 40 -3.46 -1.03 -4.07
N HIS A 41 -4.29 0.04 -4.17
CA HIS A 41 -5.69 -0.07 -4.57
C HIS A 41 -5.80 -0.51 -6.04
N GLN A 42 -4.99 0.09 -6.91
CA GLN A 42 -4.95 -0.22 -8.32
C GLN A 42 -4.42 -1.64 -8.57
N LEU A 43 -3.39 -2.07 -7.84
CA LEU A 43 -2.85 -3.42 -7.93
C LEU A 43 -3.90 -4.48 -7.55
N ILE A 44 -4.58 -4.32 -6.41
CA ILE A 44 -5.62 -5.25 -5.97
C ILE A 44 -6.78 -5.28 -6.98
N GLY A 45 -7.18 -4.11 -7.48
CA GLY A 45 -8.18 -4.01 -8.55
C GLY A 45 -7.76 -4.78 -9.79
N ALA A 46 -6.53 -4.58 -10.27
CA ALA A 46 -5.99 -5.25 -11.44
C ALA A 46 -5.94 -6.78 -11.26
N MET A 47 -5.49 -7.25 -10.09
CA MET A 47 -5.40 -8.69 -9.81
C MET A 47 -6.75 -9.41 -9.91
N MET A 48 -7.85 -8.73 -9.61
CA MET A 48 -9.19 -9.31 -9.73
C MET A 48 -9.67 -9.50 -11.19
N TRP A 49 -8.93 -8.97 -12.16
CA TRP A 49 -9.15 -9.15 -13.60
C TRP A 49 -8.24 -10.21 -14.23
N LEU A 50 -7.24 -10.67 -13.47
CA LEU A 50 -6.26 -11.65 -13.93
C LEU A 50 -6.73 -13.07 -13.62
N THR A 51 -6.27 -14.03 -14.42
CA THR A 51 -6.36 -15.46 -14.05
C THR A 51 -5.37 -15.78 -12.92
N ALA A 52 -5.54 -16.92 -12.27
CA ALA A 52 -4.62 -17.38 -11.24
C ALA A 52 -3.16 -17.45 -11.75
N ASP A 53 -2.95 -17.95 -12.97
CA ASP A 53 -1.62 -18.06 -13.56
C ASP A 53 -0.99 -16.70 -13.87
N GLN A 54 -1.79 -15.72 -14.32
CA GLN A 54 -1.33 -14.37 -14.57
C GLN A 54 -1.02 -13.59 -13.26
N ALA A 55 -1.77 -13.86 -12.20
CA ALA A 55 -1.57 -13.21 -10.90
C ALA A 55 -0.39 -13.80 -10.11
N ARG A 56 -0.02 -15.05 -10.35
CA ARG A 56 1.03 -15.78 -9.63
C ARG A 56 2.38 -15.06 -9.62
N PRO A 57 2.95 -14.62 -10.75
CA PRO A 57 4.24 -13.90 -10.75
C PRO A 57 4.20 -12.61 -9.92
N ILE A 58 3.06 -11.90 -9.92
CA ILE A 58 2.89 -10.69 -9.10
C ILE A 58 2.97 -11.05 -7.61
N LEU A 59 2.27 -12.12 -7.20
CA LEU A 59 2.26 -12.58 -5.81
C LEU A 59 3.62 -13.11 -5.34
N GLU A 60 4.42 -13.69 -6.22
CA GLU A 60 5.78 -14.12 -5.92
C GLU A 60 6.71 -12.92 -5.69
N LEU A 61 6.51 -11.85 -6.44
CA LEU A 61 7.34 -10.66 -6.39
C LEU A 61 6.93 -9.70 -5.28
N VAL A 62 5.64 -9.44 -5.10
CA VAL A 62 5.10 -8.49 -4.10
C VAL A 62 4.72 -9.25 -2.82
N PRO A 63 5.45 -9.10 -1.70
CA PRO A 63 5.10 -9.75 -0.44
C PRO A 63 3.89 -9.08 0.21
N ASP A 64 3.18 -9.80 1.09
CA ASP A 64 2.01 -9.27 1.81
C ASP A 64 2.35 -8.04 2.66
N THR A 65 3.57 -7.98 3.17
CA THR A 65 4.10 -6.83 3.94
C THR A 65 4.28 -5.57 3.12
N ALA A 66 4.35 -5.68 1.79
CA ALA A 66 4.38 -4.51 0.91
C ALA A 66 3.04 -3.78 0.88
N ILE A 67 1.94 -4.44 1.21
CA ILE A 67 0.61 -3.85 1.32
C ILE A 67 0.39 -3.36 2.74
N TRP A 68 0.25 -2.05 2.91
CA TRP A 68 0.24 -1.44 4.24
C TRP A 68 -1.15 -1.28 4.86
N GLN A 69 -2.16 -0.95 4.03
CA GLN A 69 -3.49 -0.71 4.58
C GLN A 69 -4.18 -2.02 4.98
N PRO A 70 -4.71 -2.14 6.22
CA PRO A 70 -5.21 -3.40 6.75
C PRO A 70 -6.27 -4.10 5.89
N MET A 71 -7.24 -3.35 5.32
CA MET A 71 -8.26 -3.92 4.45
C MET A 71 -7.65 -4.41 3.12
N ARG A 72 -6.68 -3.68 2.58
CA ARG A 72 -5.98 -4.05 1.34
C ARG A 72 -5.10 -5.27 1.57
N GLN A 73 -4.35 -5.30 2.67
CA GLN A 73 -3.50 -6.43 3.03
C GLN A 73 -4.33 -7.70 3.19
N TRP A 74 -5.42 -7.65 3.94
CA TRP A 74 -6.32 -8.80 4.08
C TRP A 74 -6.90 -9.28 2.75
N THR A 75 -7.32 -8.35 1.88
CA THR A 75 -7.79 -8.68 0.53
C THR A 75 -6.69 -9.37 -0.28
N TYR A 76 -5.47 -8.86 -0.21
CA TYR A 76 -4.30 -9.39 -0.91
C TYR A 76 -3.94 -10.80 -0.43
N GLU A 77 -3.96 -11.04 0.87
CA GLU A 77 -3.77 -12.37 1.48
C GLU A 77 -4.82 -13.39 1.00
N ILE A 78 -6.09 -12.95 0.87
CA ILE A 78 -7.16 -13.80 0.32
C ILE A 78 -6.89 -14.13 -1.15
N ILE A 79 -6.52 -13.13 -1.95
CA ILE A 79 -6.15 -13.31 -3.36
C ILE A 79 -5.00 -14.29 -3.50
N ARG A 80 -3.93 -14.14 -2.72
CA ARG A 80 -2.78 -15.05 -2.69
C ARG A 80 -3.21 -16.50 -2.44
N ALA A 81 -4.06 -16.69 -1.47
CA ALA A 81 -4.52 -18.03 -1.14
C ALA A 81 -5.41 -18.65 -2.24
N LEU A 82 -6.27 -17.84 -2.89
CA LEU A 82 -7.06 -18.32 -4.03
C LEU A 82 -6.17 -18.73 -5.20
N VAL A 83 -5.18 -17.90 -5.52
CA VAL A 83 -4.22 -18.18 -6.60
C VAL A 83 -3.35 -19.40 -6.28
N ALA A 84 -2.97 -19.62 -5.02
CA ALA A 84 -2.28 -20.83 -4.58
C ALA A 84 -3.14 -22.09 -4.81
N ASP A 85 -4.45 -21.97 -4.63
CA ASP A 85 -5.43 -23.03 -4.91
C ASP A 85 -5.78 -23.14 -6.41
N GLY A 86 -5.13 -22.38 -7.31
CA GLY A 86 -5.40 -22.36 -8.75
C GLY A 86 -6.73 -21.70 -9.13
N ARG A 87 -7.29 -20.85 -8.28
CA ARG A 87 -8.59 -20.20 -8.47
C ARG A 87 -8.41 -18.73 -8.85
N ASP A 88 -9.15 -18.31 -9.87
CA ASP A 88 -9.14 -16.91 -10.32
C ASP A 88 -9.72 -15.99 -9.25
N PRO A 89 -9.01 -14.89 -8.90
CA PRO A 89 -9.37 -14.02 -7.78
C PRO A 89 -10.43 -12.97 -8.16
N ASN A 90 -11.52 -13.35 -8.83
CA ASN A 90 -12.59 -12.40 -9.11
C ASN A 90 -13.30 -11.92 -7.81
N PRO A 91 -13.96 -10.74 -7.82
CA PRO A 91 -14.51 -10.13 -6.60
C PRO A 91 -15.48 -11.04 -5.83
N VAL A 92 -16.30 -11.83 -6.54
CA VAL A 92 -17.28 -12.72 -5.93
C VAL A 92 -16.58 -13.87 -5.19
N VAL A 93 -15.55 -14.44 -5.80
CA VAL A 93 -14.76 -15.53 -5.21
C VAL A 93 -13.95 -15.03 -4.01
N VAL A 94 -13.34 -13.83 -4.10
CA VAL A 94 -12.63 -13.18 -2.99
C VAL A 94 -13.58 -12.94 -1.82
N LEU A 95 -14.76 -12.38 -2.06
CA LEU A 95 -15.76 -12.12 -1.02
C LEU A 95 -16.26 -13.42 -0.36
N ALA A 96 -16.47 -14.48 -1.14
CA ALA A 96 -16.85 -15.79 -0.62
C ALA A 96 -15.75 -16.41 0.25
N ALA A 97 -14.50 -16.35 -0.19
CA ALA A 97 -13.34 -16.85 0.55
C ALA A 97 -13.12 -16.09 1.87
N ALA A 98 -13.41 -14.79 1.90
CA ALA A 98 -13.31 -13.96 3.09
C ALA A 98 -14.22 -14.42 4.26
N ARG A 99 -15.31 -15.13 3.98
CA ARG A 99 -16.20 -15.69 5.00
C ARG A 99 -15.53 -16.81 5.82
N GLN A 100 -14.56 -17.48 5.22
CA GLN A 100 -13.89 -18.64 5.81
C GLN A 100 -12.53 -18.28 6.43
N ARG A 101 -12.05 -17.04 6.25
CA ARG A 101 -10.72 -16.60 6.69
C ARG A 101 -10.81 -15.50 7.72
N SER A 102 -10.08 -15.69 8.82
CA SER A 102 -9.91 -14.65 9.82
C SER A 102 -9.03 -13.51 9.29
N TRP A 103 -9.22 -12.34 9.82
CA TRP A 103 -8.34 -11.21 9.58
C TRP A 103 -7.05 -11.35 10.39
N SER A 104 -5.90 -11.42 9.73
CA SER A 104 -4.57 -11.64 10.33
C SER A 104 -4.14 -10.60 11.38
N GLN A 105 -4.67 -9.37 11.32
CA GLN A 105 -4.34 -8.30 12.27
C GLN A 105 -5.26 -8.20 13.50
N SER A 106 -6.23 -9.08 13.65
CA SER A 106 -7.07 -9.09 14.84
C SER A 106 -6.49 -10.05 15.86
N ALA A 107 -6.27 -9.58 17.09
CA ALA A 107 -5.84 -10.38 18.24
C ALA A 107 -6.90 -11.42 18.61
N GLY A 108 -7.10 -12.42 17.79
CA GLY A 108 -8.10 -13.45 17.86
C GLY A 108 -8.18 -14.13 16.51
N ALA A 109 -7.11 -14.84 16.14
CA ALA A 109 -6.89 -15.42 14.81
C ALA A 109 -8.01 -16.36 14.31
N ASP A 110 -8.93 -16.78 15.17
CA ASP A 110 -9.95 -17.79 14.87
C ASP A 110 -11.39 -17.26 14.75
N GLN A 111 -11.60 -15.95 14.89
CA GLN A 111 -12.96 -15.41 14.74
C GLN A 111 -13.27 -15.05 13.28
N PRO A 112 -14.39 -15.54 12.73
CA PRO A 112 -14.83 -15.11 11.39
C PRO A 112 -15.09 -13.60 11.38
N PRO A 113 -14.92 -12.93 10.23
CA PRO A 113 -15.16 -11.50 10.12
C PRO A 113 -16.59 -11.15 10.50
N THR A 114 -16.76 -10.07 11.27
CA THR A 114 -18.10 -9.56 11.62
C THR A 114 -18.85 -9.15 10.35
N ALA A 115 -20.19 -9.16 10.39
CA ALA A 115 -21.02 -8.74 9.27
C ALA A 115 -20.64 -7.33 8.74
N VAL A 116 -20.30 -6.41 9.65
CA VAL A 116 -19.85 -5.04 9.29
C VAL A 116 -18.55 -5.07 8.50
N ARG A 117 -17.59 -5.91 8.91
CA ARG A 117 -16.29 -6.05 8.24
C ARG A 117 -16.46 -6.66 6.84
N HIS A 118 -17.31 -7.67 6.73
CA HIS A 118 -17.64 -8.30 5.46
C HIS A 118 -18.36 -7.33 4.50
N HIS A 119 -19.26 -6.49 5.02
CA HIS A 119 -19.89 -5.43 4.24
C HIS A 119 -18.87 -4.41 3.73
N ARG A 120 -17.96 -3.94 4.59
CA ARG A 120 -16.86 -3.03 4.20
C ARG A 120 -15.97 -3.65 3.12
N LEU A 121 -15.66 -4.93 3.23
CA LEU A 121 -14.91 -5.65 2.21
C LEU A 121 -15.68 -5.67 0.88
N ALA A 122 -16.97 -5.98 0.88
CA ALA A 122 -17.78 -6.00 -0.34
C ALA A 122 -17.78 -4.64 -1.06
N VAL A 123 -17.94 -3.55 -0.31
CA VAL A 123 -17.88 -2.18 -0.85
C VAL A 123 -16.48 -1.88 -1.41
N TYR A 124 -15.43 -2.27 -0.67
CA TYR A 124 -14.04 -2.10 -1.12
C TYR A 124 -13.75 -2.87 -2.42
N LEU A 125 -14.16 -4.15 -2.51
CA LEU A 125 -13.95 -4.97 -3.71
C LEU A 125 -14.68 -4.38 -4.93
N ALA A 126 -15.92 -3.92 -4.75
CA ALA A 126 -16.66 -3.27 -5.82
C ALA A 126 -15.95 -2.01 -6.32
N ALA A 127 -15.47 -1.16 -5.40
CA ALA A 127 -14.71 0.04 -5.75
C ALA A 127 -13.39 -0.31 -6.47
N ALA A 128 -12.58 -1.21 -5.92
CA ALA A 128 -11.28 -1.58 -6.49
C ALA A 128 -11.44 -2.22 -7.88
N TYR A 129 -12.46 -3.08 -8.07
CA TYR A 129 -12.72 -3.72 -9.34
C TYR A 129 -13.17 -2.75 -10.44
N THR A 130 -14.01 -1.75 -10.09
CA THR A 130 -14.58 -0.81 -11.07
C THR A 130 -13.70 0.40 -11.34
N GLN A 131 -12.81 0.77 -10.42
CA GLN A 131 -11.98 1.97 -10.49
C GLN A 131 -10.56 1.72 -11.01
N VAL A 132 -10.20 0.47 -11.26
CA VAL A 132 -8.87 0.15 -11.79
C VAL A 132 -8.70 0.63 -13.23
N LEU A 133 -7.56 1.24 -13.51
CA LEU A 133 -7.19 1.71 -14.84
C LEU A 133 -6.37 0.63 -15.57
N SER A 134 -6.81 0.23 -16.77
CA SER A 134 -6.09 -0.73 -17.63
C SER A 134 -5.60 -1.98 -16.90
N PRO A 135 -6.49 -2.78 -16.27
CA PRO A 135 -6.11 -3.79 -15.27
C PRO A 135 -5.04 -4.77 -15.73
N SER A 136 -5.18 -5.34 -16.94
CA SER A 136 -4.22 -6.35 -17.43
C SER A 136 -2.92 -5.73 -17.94
N ALA A 137 -2.98 -4.53 -18.55
CA ALA A 137 -1.80 -3.89 -19.13
C ALA A 137 -0.92 -3.21 -18.08
N ALA A 138 -1.53 -2.66 -17.02
CA ALA A 138 -0.81 -1.87 -16.02
C ALA A 138 -0.52 -2.62 -14.71
N ALA A 139 -0.90 -3.90 -14.59
CA ALA A 139 -0.68 -4.68 -13.37
C ALA A 139 0.80 -4.72 -12.95
N ALA A 140 1.71 -4.85 -13.93
CA ALA A 140 3.16 -4.82 -13.70
C ALA A 140 3.63 -3.47 -13.14
N ASP A 141 3.13 -2.37 -13.69
CA ASP A 141 3.47 -1.02 -13.24
C ASP A 141 2.95 -0.77 -11.83
N TYR A 142 1.72 -1.21 -11.51
CA TYR A 142 1.19 -1.10 -10.16
C TYR A 142 2.00 -1.91 -9.14
N ALA A 143 2.44 -3.12 -9.51
CA ALA A 143 3.30 -3.94 -8.66
C ALA A 143 4.64 -3.25 -8.37
N ARG A 144 5.24 -2.62 -9.38
CA ARG A 144 6.48 -1.83 -9.21
C ARG A 144 6.27 -0.65 -8.27
N GLU A 145 5.24 0.16 -8.49
CA GLU A 145 4.95 1.31 -7.62
C GLU A 145 4.66 0.90 -6.17
N VAL A 146 3.96 -0.22 -5.95
CA VAL A 146 3.74 -0.78 -4.60
C VAL A 146 5.06 -1.15 -3.93
N LEU A 147 5.99 -1.79 -4.67
CA LEU A 147 7.30 -2.16 -4.12
C LEU A 147 8.16 -0.92 -3.83
N ASP A 148 8.15 0.08 -4.69
CA ASP A 148 8.86 1.34 -4.47
C ASP A 148 8.32 2.10 -3.24
N GLU A 149 7.00 2.16 -3.08
CA GLU A 149 6.38 2.75 -1.89
C GLU A 149 6.70 1.94 -0.62
N ALA A 150 6.67 0.61 -0.70
CA ALA A 150 7.01 -0.26 0.42
C ALA A 150 8.47 -0.08 0.84
N TYR A 151 9.40 0.02 -0.12
CA TYR A 151 10.81 0.30 0.15
C TYR A 151 11.01 1.63 0.86
N ARG A 152 10.40 2.73 0.33
CA ARG A 152 10.50 4.07 0.94
C ARG A 152 9.90 4.10 2.35
N ARG A 153 8.78 3.40 2.56
CA ARG A 153 8.13 3.27 3.86
C ARG A 153 9.02 2.49 4.84
N ALA A 154 9.53 1.33 4.45
CA ALA A 154 10.43 0.53 5.27
C ALA A 154 11.69 1.30 5.65
N PHE A 155 12.27 2.07 4.73
CA PHE A 155 13.44 2.92 4.98
C PHE A 155 13.15 3.98 6.05
N ARG A 156 12.00 4.66 5.95
CA ARG A 156 11.56 5.67 6.92
C ARG A 156 11.31 5.07 8.30
N ASP A 157 10.54 3.99 8.36
CA ASP A 157 10.11 3.36 9.61
C ASP A 157 11.30 2.73 10.34
N ASN A 158 12.21 2.12 9.61
CA ASN A 158 13.44 1.58 10.16
C ASN A 158 14.42 2.68 10.62
N GLY A 159 14.46 3.82 9.92
CA GLY A 159 15.20 5.00 10.37
C GLY A 159 14.72 5.51 11.74
N ILE A 160 13.40 5.58 11.94
CA ILE A 160 12.79 5.94 13.23
C ILE A 160 13.14 4.91 14.31
N ARG A 161 13.05 3.61 14.01
CA ARG A 161 13.39 2.53 14.95
C ARG A 161 14.86 2.58 15.37
N MET A 162 15.76 2.82 14.43
CA MET A 162 17.20 2.97 14.71
C MET A 162 17.47 4.17 15.61
N GLN A 163 16.82 5.30 15.37
CA GLN A 163 16.92 6.49 16.21
C GLN A 163 16.43 6.20 17.64
N GLN A 164 15.32 5.48 17.78
CA GLN A 164 14.78 5.10 19.10
C GLN A 164 15.72 4.16 19.85
N LEU A 165 16.31 3.16 19.18
CA LEU A 165 17.29 2.24 19.77
C LEU A 165 18.53 2.97 20.27
N ALA A 166 19.04 3.93 19.51
CA ALA A 166 20.17 4.74 19.93
C ALA A 166 19.84 5.62 21.14
N GLY A 167 18.61 6.16 21.20
CA GLY A 167 18.15 7.04 22.29
C GLY A 167 17.83 6.32 23.61
N CYS A 168 17.43 5.04 23.57
CA CYS A 168 17.08 4.27 24.79
C CYS A 168 18.29 3.58 25.46
N GLY A 169 19.51 3.78 24.96
CA GLY A 169 20.72 3.16 25.53
C GLY A 169 20.78 1.65 25.34
N ALA A 170 20.19 1.13 24.24
CA ALA A 170 20.23 -0.28 23.92
C ALA A 170 21.66 -0.83 23.83
N GLU A 171 21.87 -2.06 24.27
CA GLU A 171 23.16 -2.73 24.17
C GLU A 171 23.64 -2.88 22.72
N ARG A 172 24.95 -2.84 22.53
CA ARG A 172 25.59 -2.89 21.21
C ARG A 172 25.15 -4.10 20.41
N GLU A 173 25.03 -5.23 21.04
CA GLU A 173 24.62 -6.51 20.45
C GLU A 173 23.23 -6.41 19.84
N LEU A 174 22.27 -5.84 20.58
CA LEU A 174 20.91 -5.62 20.13
C LEU A 174 20.86 -4.63 18.96
N ILE A 175 21.64 -3.55 19.02
CA ILE A 175 21.74 -2.58 17.91
C ILE A 175 22.26 -3.26 16.65
N THR A 176 23.31 -4.09 16.78
CA THR A 176 23.90 -4.81 15.65
C THR A 176 22.95 -5.82 15.04
N GLU A 177 22.24 -6.59 15.86
CA GLU A 177 21.21 -7.53 15.41
C GLU A 177 20.11 -6.82 14.63
N ARG A 178 19.56 -5.73 15.18
CA ARG A 178 18.50 -4.94 14.54
C ARG A 178 18.95 -4.28 13.25
N PHE A 179 20.16 -3.74 13.24
CA PHE A 179 20.74 -3.18 12.01
C PHE A 179 20.86 -4.23 10.90
N THR A 180 21.30 -5.43 11.24
CA THR A 180 21.42 -6.54 10.29
C THR A 180 20.05 -6.92 9.73
N ALA A 181 19.02 -7.07 10.58
CA ALA A 181 17.66 -7.37 10.14
C ALA A 181 17.07 -6.27 9.22
N ILE A 182 17.28 -5.01 9.58
CA ILE A 182 16.85 -3.86 8.76
C ILE A 182 17.54 -3.85 7.39
N ARG A 183 18.86 -4.08 7.36
CA ARG A 183 19.63 -4.15 6.12
C ARG A 183 19.08 -5.25 5.21
N ASP A 184 18.80 -6.43 5.76
CA ASP A 184 18.34 -7.58 4.99
C ASP A 184 16.91 -7.36 4.45
N GLU A 185 16.02 -6.75 5.25
CA GLU A 185 14.67 -6.33 4.82
C GLU A 185 14.74 -5.32 3.66
N LEU A 186 15.54 -4.27 3.81
CA LEU A 186 15.69 -3.25 2.77
C LEU A 186 16.34 -3.81 1.50
N ALA A 187 17.33 -4.70 1.64
CA ALA A 187 17.95 -5.36 0.50
C ALA A 187 16.98 -6.30 -0.23
N ASP A 188 16.08 -6.97 0.47
CA ASP A 188 15.05 -7.81 -0.15
C ASP A 188 14.05 -6.96 -0.93
N LEU A 189 13.49 -5.91 -0.33
CA LEU A 189 12.56 -4.99 -1.00
C LEU A 189 13.20 -4.32 -2.22
N TRP A 190 14.45 -3.90 -2.11
CA TRP A 190 15.19 -3.31 -3.23
C TRP A 190 15.34 -4.30 -4.39
N ARG A 191 15.75 -5.57 -4.11
CA ARG A 191 15.87 -6.60 -5.14
C ARG A 191 14.54 -6.88 -5.85
N ARG A 192 13.42 -6.87 -5.12
CA ARG A 192 12.08 -7.06 -5.67
C ARG A 192 11.68 -5.88 -6.55
N ALA A 193 11.93 -4.63 -6.12
CA ALA A 193 11.66 -3.43 -6.91
C ALA A 193 12.49 -3.42 -8.22
N GLU A 194 13.77 -3.78 -8.15
CA GLU A 194 14.63 -3.94 -9.34
C GLU A 194 14.15 -5.06 -10.27
N ALA A 195 13.63 -6.15 -9.72
CA ALA A 195 13.05 -7.23 -10.53
C ALA A 195 11.76 -6.78 -11.24
N ALA A 196 10.90 -6.01 -10.55
CA ALA A 196 9.69 -5.43 -11.13
C ALA A 196 9.97 -4.35 -12.19
N ALA A 197 11.13 -3.71 -12.15
CA ALA A 197 11.53 -2.70 -13.13
C ALA A 197 11.98 -3.30 -14.48
N LYS A 198 12.25 -4.61 -14.54
CA LYS A 198 12.70 -5.26 -15.78
C LYS A 198 11.54 -5.36 -16.78
N PRO A 199 11.73 -4.95 -18.06
CA PRO A 199 10.69 -5.09 -19.06
C PRO A 199 10.26 -6.56 -19.25
N GLY A 200 8.96 -6.79 -19.33
CA GLY A 200 8.43 -8.14 -19.66
C GLY A 200 8.49 -9.18 -18.54
N TRP A 201 8.80 -8.81 -17.30
CA TRP A 201 8.93 -9.75 -16.18
C TRP A 201 7.64 -10.56 -15.88
N LEU A 202 6.46 -10.02 -16.25
CA LEU A 202 5.17 -10.75 -16.16
C LEU A 202 4.97 -11.76 -17.29
N GLN A 203 5.80 -11.74 -18.33
CA GLN A 203 5.64 -12.61 -19.52
C GLN A 203 6.64 -13.77 -19.52
N SER A 204 7.52 -13.82 -18.53
CA SER A 204 8.52 -14.87 -18.33
C SER A 204 8.00 -15.93 -17.37
#